data_59246f314e5de4d99b259e3d21baf1eb
#
_entry.id   59246f314e5de4d99b259e3d21baf1eb
#
_cell.length_a   1.000
_cell.length_b   1.000
_cell.length_c   1.000
_cell.angle_alpha   90.00
_cell.angle_beta   90.00
_cell.angle_gamma   90.00
#
_symmetry.space_group_name_H-M   'P 1'
#
loop_
_entity.id
_entity.type
_entity.pdbx_description
1 polymer ?
#
loop_
_entity_poly.entity_id
_entity_poly.type
_entity_poly.pdbx_seq_one_letter_code
_entity_poly.pdbx_strand_id
1 'polypeptide(L)'
;AVNKNTTDLTLEQETKLVEAGYQIIQNHTIETDEIGKAQMLLLDGTAFSVGPNSSVVLDRFIYNPVTAEGSLEVTARGLLRIVGGKVTKKQPALIRTNSATVGIRGGIGIVQTEGSQVNATFLYGEEMTVTPNCVDLDSFGDQCSSDFITTITEPGFSVTVESADSEPSEPEPVTEESLEAVQDELEASEEEPAEEESSS
;
A
#
# COMPACT_ATOMS: atom_id res chain seq x y z
N ALA A 1 13.91 0.82 6.86
CA ALA A 1 15.08 0.69 6.01
C ALA A 1 14.73 1.14 4.60
N VAL A 2 15.64 1.76 3.91
CA VAL A 2 15.47 2.21 2.52
C VAL A 2 16.65 1.63 1.74
N ASN A 3 16.39 0.93 0.66
CA ASN A 3 17.43 0.45 -0.23
C ASN A 3 17.85 1.56 -1.21
N LYS A 4 19.04 1.47 -1.82
CA LYS A 4 19.73 2.52 -2.58
C LYS A 4 18.97 3.10 -3.78
N ASN A 5 17.88 2.44 -4.23
CA ASN A 5 17.17 2.81 -5.45
C ASN A 5 15.73 3.30 -5.16
N THR A 6 15.55 4.00 -4.06
CA THR A 6 14.28 4.64 -3.71
C THR A 6 14.38 6.14 -3.96
N THR A 7 13.43 6.70 -4.68
CA THR A 7 13.35 8.12 -5.00
C THR A 7 12.08 8.75 -4.45
N ASP A 8 12.18 10.01 -4.05
CA ASP A 8 11.04 10.85 -3.66
C ASP A 8 10.83 11.92 -4.74
N LEU A 9 9.63 11.93 -5.32
CA LEU A 9 9.20 12.96 -6.27
C LEU A 9 8.34 13.98 -5.53
N THR A 10 8.85 15.16 -5.33
CA THR A 10 8.08 16.28 -4.78
C THR A 10 7.28 17.00 -5.84
N LEU A 11 6.27 17.80 -5.44
CA LEU A 11 5.46 18.64 -6.34
C LEU A 11 6.28 19.64 -7.19
N GLU A 12 7.54 19.88 -6.85
CA GLU A 12 8.46 20.76 -7.59
C GLU A 12 9.31 20.01 -8.63
N GLN A 13 9.01 18.74 -8.93
CA GLN A 13 9.71 17.89 -9.90
C GLN A 13 11.21 17.64 -9.62
N GLU A 14 11.67 17.86 -8.41
CA GLU A 14 13.01 17.43 -8.01
C GLU A 14 12.98 15.98 -7.51
N THR A 15 13.59 15.09 -8.29
CA THR A 15 13.80 13.69 -7.87
C THR A 15 15.05 13.61 -6.99
N LYS A 16 14.91 13.07 -5.80
CA LYS A 16 15.98 12.90 -4.83
C LYS A 16 16.09 11.45 -4.39
N LEU A 17 17.31 10.93 -4.33
CA LEU A 17 17.55 9.64 -3.67
C LEU A 17 17.25 9.74 -2.18
N VAL A 18 16.49 8.78 -1.68
CA VAL A 18 16.04 8.74 -0.30
C VAL A 18 16.87 7.75 0.50
N GLU A 19 17.36 8.19 1.65
CA GLU A 19 18.11 7.38 2.60
C GLU A 19 17.28 7.13 3.86
N ALA A 20 17.72 6.17 4.68
CA ALA A 20 17.08 5.90 5.96
C ALA A 20 17.09 7.16 6.85
N GLY A 21 15.94 7.46 7.46
CA GLY A 21 15.74 8.68 8.25
C GLY A 21 15.17 9.87 7.49
N TYR A 22 14.95 9.73 6.19
CA TYR A 22 14.27 10.77 5.39
C TYR A 22 12.84 11.00 5.90
N GLN A 23 12.43 12.25 6.06
CA GLN A 23 11.09 12.62 6.51
C GLN A 23 10.15 12.77 5.32
N ILE A 24 9.16 11.90 5.27
CA ILE A 24 8.09 11.95 4.27
C ILE A 24 6.99 12.86 4.79
N ILE A 25 6.51 13.76 3.96
CA ILE A 25 5.38 14.63 4.24
C ILE A 25 4.24 14.34 3.24
N GLN A 26 3.08 14.88 3.52
CA GLN A 26 1.90 14.76 2.63
C GLN A 26 2.22 15.26 1.23
N ASN A 27 1.71 14.56 0.23
CA ASN A 27 1.95 14.72 -1.22
C ASN A 27 3.36 14.36 -1.69
N HIS A 28 4.19 13.76 -0.85
CA HIS A 28 5.43 13.13 -1.33
C HIS A 28 5.12 11.80 -2.02
N THR A 29 5.81 11.56 -3.12
CA THR A 29 5.79 10.29 -3.83
C THR A 29 7.08 9.54 -3.55
N ILE A 30 6.99 8.30 -3.12
CA ILE A 30 8.11 7.37 -3.01
C ILE A 30 8.04 6.40 -4.17
N GLU A 31 9.09 6.29 -4.95
CA GLU A 31 9.22 5.35 -6.06
C GLU A 31 10.39 4.41 -5.82
N THR A 32 10.21 3.15 -6.19
CA THR A 32 11.24 2.11 -6.15
C THR A 32 11.48 1.57 -7.55
N ASP A 33 12.73 1.27 -7.88
CA ASP A 33 13.10 0.58 -9.11
C ASP A 33 13.03 -0.96 -8.99
N GLU A 34 13.60 -1.68 -9.92
CA GLU A 34 13.55 -3.15 -10.02
C GLU A 34 14.04 -3.90 -8.76
N ILE A 35 14.93 -3.28 -7.99
CA ILE A 35 15.50 -3.88 -6.77
C ILE A 35 15.25 -3.01 -5.53
N GLY A 36 14.67 -1.82 -5.74
CA GLY A 36 14.40 -0.86 -4.68
C GLY A 36 13.29 -1.35 -3.76
N LYS A 37 13.48 -1.14 -2.47
CA LYS A 37 12.48 -1.42 -1.43
C LYS A 37 12.49 -0.30 -0.40
N ALA A 38 11.33 0.08 0.11
CA ALA A 38 11.23 1.13 1.11
C ALA A 38 10.33 0.72 2.28
N GLN A 39 10.69 1.17 3.48
CA GLN A 39 9.82 1.07 4.65
C GLN A 39 9.55 2.47 5.18
N MET A 40 8.29 2.81 5.32
CA MET A 40 7.82 4.07 5.87
C MET A 40 7.10 3.82 7.18
N LEU A 41 7.38 4.65 8.19
CA LEU A 41 6.71 4.60 9.49
C LEU A 41 6.06 5.95 9.77
N LEU A 42 4.76 5.94 9.98
CA LEU A 42 3.99 7.14 10.32
C LEU A 42 3.91 7.35 11.84
N LEU A 43 3.57 8.56 12.24
CA LEU A 43 3.53 8.98 13.65
C LEU A 43 2.48 8.24 14.51
N ASP A 44 1.45 7.68 13.87
CA ASP A 44 0.42 6.87 14.55
C ASP A 44 0.84 5.40 14.74
N GLY A 45 2.02 5.02 14.22
CA GLY A 45 2.54 3.66 14.19
C GLY A 45 2.13 2.84 12.98
N THR A 46 1.44 3.44 12.00
CA THR A 46 1.21 2.77 10.71
C THR A 46 2.53 2.60 9.98
N ALA A 47 2.78 1.41 9.47
CA ALA A 47 3.96 1.10 8.67
C ALA A 47 3.57 0.63 7.28
N PHE A 48 4.32 1.09 6.29
CA PHE A 48 4.25 0.62 4.91
C PHE A 48 5.56 -0.06 4.51
N SER A 49 5.44 -1.18 3.80
CA SER A 49 6.56 -1.76 3.05
C SER A 49 6.22 -1.67 1.56
N VAL A 50 7.09 -1.04 0.81
CA VAL A 50 6.95 -0.83 -0.64
C VAL A 50 7.92 -1.76 -1.33
N GLY A 51 7.41 -2.63 -2.19
CA GLY A 51 8.19 -3.59 -2.97
C GLY A 51 8.88 -2.95 -4.18
N PRO A 52 9.57 -3.75 -5.00
CA PRO A 52 10.20 -3.28 -6.24
C PRO A 52 9.17 -2.75 -7.25
N ASN A 53 9.64 -1.91 -8.20
CA ASN A 53 8.83 -1.33 -9.27
C ASN A 53 7.50 -0.70 -8.79
N SER A 54 7.52 -0.07 -7.65
CA SER A 54 6.33 0.42 -6.96
C SER A 54 6.37 1.91 -6.73
N SER A 55 5.20 2.51 -6.57
CA SER A 55 5.05 3.93 -6.29
C SER A 55 3.96 4.14 -5.23
N VAL A 56 4.24 4.96 -4.23
CA VAL A 56 3.29 5.31 -3.18
C VAL A 56 3.30 6.82 -2.96
N VAL A 57 2.12 7.43 -3.01
CA VAL A 57 1.89 8.83 -2.67
C VAL A 57 1.18 8.89 -1.33
N LEU A 58 1.68 9.67 -0.39
CA LEU A 58 0.98 9.98 0.86
C LEU A 58 0.00 11.12 0.62
N ASP A 59 -1.23 10.82 0.18
CA ASP A 59 -2.23 11.83 -0.18
C ASP A 59 -2.74 12.59 1.03
N ARG A 60 -2.96 11.85 2.13
CA ARG A 60 -3.50 12.44 3.35
C ARG A 60 -3.06 11.65 4.58
N PHE A 61 -2.51 12.38 5.54
CA PHE A 61 -2.26 11.84 6.88
C PHE A 61 -2.59 12.89 7.94
N ILE A 62 -3.64 12.62 8.69
CA ILE A 62 -4.07 13.42 9.84
C ILE A 62 -4.06 12.50 11.05
N TYR A 63 -3.45 12.95 12.12
CA TYR A 63 -3.38 12.18 13.35
C TYR A 63 -3.42 13.08 14.59
N ASN A 64 -4.38 12.81 15.47
CA ASN A 64 -4.46 13.40 16.80
C ASN A 64 -3.91 12.39 17.83
N PRO A 65 -2.75 12.64 18.44
CA PRO A 65 -2.13 11.68 19.35
C PRO A 65 -2.91 11.49 20.67
N VAL A 66 -3.79 12.42 21.02
CA VAL A 66 -4.60 12.35 22.25
C VAL A 66 -5.83 11.47 22.06
N THR A 67 -6.56 11.67 20.96
CA THR A 67 -7.80 10.94 20.68
C THR A 67 -7.58 9.71 19.81
N ALA A 68 -6.39 9.57 19.17
CA ALA A 68 -6.08 8.61 18.13
C ALA A 68 -7.00 8.71 16.90
N GLU A 69 -7.68 9.84 16.73
CA GLU A 69 -8.49 10.12 15.55
C GLU A 69 -7.63 10.66 14.42
N GLY A 70 -8.07 10.42 13.20
CA GLY A 70 -7.36 10.89 12.03
C GLY A 70 -7.89 10.27 10.75
N SER A 71 -7.14 10.46 9.67
CA SER A 71 -7.40 9.83 8.37
C SER A 71 -6.09 9.51 7.69
N LEU A 72 -6.08 8.42 6.94
CA LEU A 72 -4.93 7.97 6.16
C LEU A 72 -5.41 7.57 4.77
N GLU A 73 -4.88 8.25 3.76
CA GLU A 73 -5.14 7.98 2.36
C GLU A 73 -3.80 7.94 1.62
N VAL A 74 -3.59 6.91 0.83
CA VAL A 74 -2.43 6.75 -0.04
C VAL A 74 -2.88 6.32 -1.42
N THR A 75 -2.19 6.79 -2.46
CA THR A 75 -2.28 6.25 -3.82
C THR A 75 -1.11 5.33 -4.05
N ALA A 76 -1.37 4.10 -4.49
CA ALA A 76 -0.33 3.08 -4.66
C ALA A 76 -0.39 2.41 -6.03
N ARG A 77 0.80 2.04 -6.53
CA ARG A 77 1.00 1.20 -7.70
C ARG A 77 2.17 0.26 -7.43
N GLY A 78 2.09 -0.98 -7.94
CA GLY A 78 3.04 -2.05 -7.63
C GLY A 78 2.65 -2.78 -6.36
N LEU A 79 3.62 -3.12 -5.52
CA LEU A 79 3.44 -3.93 -4.33
C LEU A 79 3.56 -3.09 -3.05
N LEU A 80 2.50 -3.07 -2.27
CA LEU A 80 2.41 -2.36 -1.00
C LEU A 80 1.87 -3.28 0.10
N ARG A 81 2.59 -3.37 1.22
CA ARG A 81 2.08 -3.94 2.47
C ARG A 81 1.83 -2.81 3.47
N ILE A 82 0.69 -2.85 4.14
CA ILE A 82 0.37 -1.96 5.24
C ILE A 82 0.22 -2.74 6.54
N VAL A 83 0.79 -2.20 7.61
CA VAL A 83 0.52 -2.59 8.99
C VAL A 83 -0.14 -1.40 9.67
N GLY A 84 -1.41 -1.52 9.96
CA GLY A 84 -2.22 -0.42 10.48
C GLY A 84 -1.84 -0.01 11.90
N GLY A 85 -1.74 1.30 12.11
CA GLY A 85 -1.46 1.93 13.40
C GLY A 85 -2.72 2.32 14.18
N LYS A 86 -2.62 3.40 14.95
CA LYS A 86 -3.72 3.87 15.84
C LYS A 86 -4.91 4.43 15.07
N VAL A 87 -4.65 5.16 13.97
CA VAL A 87 -5.70 5.75 13.12
C VAL A 87 -6.56 4.65 12.52
N THR A 88 -5.93 3.60 11.98
CA THR A 88 -6.63 2.53 11.24
C THR A 88 -7.56 1.70 12.13
N LYS A 89 -7.37 1.69 13.45
CA LYS A 89 -8.29 1.04 14.40
C LYS A 89 -9.62 1.77 14.56
N LYS A 90 -9.67 3.04 14.17
CA LYS A 90 -10.90 3.85 14.27
C LYS A 90 -11.55 4.11 12.92
N GLN A 91 -10.74 4.35 11.91
CA GLN A 91 -11.18 4.59 10.54
C GLN A 91 -10.27 3.81 9.58
N PRO A 92 -10.80 3.22 8.52
CA PRO A 92 -9.97 2.49 7.58
C PRO A 92 -8.92 3.40 6.94
N ALA A 93 -7.71 2.88 6.74
CA ALA A 93 -6.78 3.44 5.79
C ALA A 93 -7.30 3.18 4.39
N LEU A 94 -7.30 4.18 3.52
CA LEU A 94 -7.72 4.05 2.13
C LEU A 94 -6.49 3.98 1.23
N ILE A 95 -6.36 2.88 0.50
CA ILE A 95 -5.33 2.67 -0.51
C ILE A 95 -6.02 2.75 -1.87
N ARG A 96 -5.74 3.83 -2.59
CA ARG A 96 -6.26 4.05 -3.94
C ARG A 96 -5.29 3.47 -4.95
N THR A 97 -5.82 2.71 -5.88
CA THR A 97 -5.07 2.19 -7.04
C THR A 97 -5.71 2.70 -8.33
N ASN A 98 -5.23 2.25 -9.47
CA ASN A 98 -5.84 2.57 -10.76
C ASN A 98 -7.23 1.97 -10.96
N SER A 99 -7.54 0.82 -10.36
CA SER A 99 -8.77 0.08 -10.61
C SER A 99 -9.66 -0.13 -9.40
N ALA A 100 -9.11 0.00 -8.19
CA ALA A 100 -9.86 -0.21 -6.95
C ALA A 100 -9.38 0.70 -5.83
N THR A 101 -10.26 0.91 -4.86
CA THR A 101 -9.92 1.48 -3.56
C THR A 101 -10.04 0.38 -2.51
N VAL A 102 -8.95 0.15 -1.77
CA VAL A 102 -8.88 -0.84 -0.70
C VAL A 102 -8.90 -0.12 0.65
N GLY A 103 -9.89 -0.45 1.48
CA GLY A 103 -9.99 0.04 2.84
C GLY A 103 -9.49 -1.00 3.83
N ILE A 104 -8.58 -0.65 4.75
CA ILE A 104 -8.06 -1.58 5.76
C ILE A 104 -8.30 -1.01 7.15
N ARG A 105 -9.05 -1.74 7.96
CA ARG A 105 -9.37 -1.37 9.32
C ARG A 105 -8.66 -2.26 10.33
N GLY A 106 -7.77 -1.63 11.10
CA GLY A 106 -7.10 -2.23 12.26
C GLY A 106 -6.33 -3.51 11.93
N GLY A 107 -5.56 -3.54 10.83
CA GLY A 107 -5.00 -4.79 10.38
C GLY A 107 -3.72 -4.72 9.56
N ILE A 108 -3.44 -5.83 8.91
CA ILE A 108 -2.34 -6.01 7.97
C ILE A 108 -2.94 -6.46 6.64
N GLY A 109 -2.59 -5.77 5.58
CA GLY A 109 -2.98 -6.13 4.22
C GLY A 109 -1.85 -5.92 3.22
N ILE A 110 -1.99 -6.58 2.08
CA ILE A 110 -1.12 -6.42 0.93
C ILE A 110 -2.00 -6.00 -0.25
N VAL A 111 -1.54 -5.01 -0.99
CA VAL A 111 -2.16 -4.56 -2.24
C VAL A 111 -1.10 -4.64 -3.33
N GLN A 112 -1.41 -5.40 -4.36
CA GLN A 112 -0.56 -5.57 -5.53
C GLN A 112 -1.31 -5.15 -6.78
N THR A 113 -0.64 -4.39 -7.65
CA THR A 113 -1.22 -3.95 -8.93
C THR A 113 -0.36 -4.42 -10.08
N GLU A 114 -0.99 -5.03 -11.08
CA GLU A 114 -0.37 -5.42 -12.35
C GLU A 114 -1.21 -4.90 -13.51
N GLY A 115 -0.72 -3.88 -14.20
CA GLY A 115 -1.51 -3.20 -15.23
C GLY A 115 -2.79 -2.62 -14.64
N SER A 116 -3.96 -3.11 -15.07
CA SER A 116 -5.27 -2.75 -14.52
C SER A 116 -5.74 -3.66 -13.37
N GLN A 117 -5.13 -4.82 -13.21
CA GLN A 117 -5.50 -5.77 -12.17
C GLN A 117 -5.02 -5.31 -10.80
N VAL A 118 -5.86 -5.50 -9.80
CA VAL A 118 -5.55 -5.23 -8.38
C VAL A 118 -5.86 -6.49 -7.59
N ASN A 119 -4.88 -6.97 -6.83
CA ASN A 119 -5.06 -8.04 -5.86
C ASN A 119 -4.91 -7.46 -4.44
N ALA A 120 -5.91 -7.68 -3.60
CA ALA A 120 -5.93 -7.23 -2.21
C ALA A 120 -5.99 -8.43 -1.28
N THR A 121 -4.96 -8.65 -0.48
CA THR A 121 -4.85 -9.76 0.46
C THR A 121 -4.99 -9.26 1.90
N PHE A 122 -5.92 -9.84 2.65
CA PHE A 122 -6.15 -9.57 4.07
C PHE A 122 -5.41 -10.58 4.94
N LEU A 123 -4.39 -10.12 5.66
CA LEU A 123 -3.56 -11.00 6.49
C LEU A 123 -4.01 -11.05 7.96
N TYR A 124 -4.49 -9.93 8.47
CA TYR A 124 -4.92 -9.81 9.87
C TYR A 124 -5.70 -8.50 10.07
N GLY A 125 -6.65 -8.47 11.00
CA GLY A 125 -7.33 -7.24 11.39
C GLY A 125 -8.82 -7.40 11.65
N GLU A 126 -9.54 -6.27 11.59
CA GLU A 126 -10.99 -6.24 11.75
C GLU A 126 -11.69 -6.54 10.41
N GLU A 127 -11.33 -5.78 9.38
CA GLU A 127 -11.90 -5.94 8.04
C GLU A 127 -11.02 -5.31 6.96
N MET A 128 -11.14 -5.82 5.74
CA MET A 128 -10.68 -5.20 4.52
C MET A 128 -11.86 -5.05 3.56
N THR A 129 -12.01 -3.88 2.96
CA THR A 129 -13.02 -3.63 1.91
C THR A 129 -12.33 -3.37 0.58
N VAL A 130 -12.88 -3.90 -0.50
CA VAL A 130 -12.40 -3.67 -1.86
C VAL A 130 -13.55 -3.12 -2.69
N THR A 131 -13.36 -1.92 -3.22
CA THR A 131 -14.35 -1.20 -4.03
C THR A 131 -13.74 -0.83 -5.38
N PRO A 132 -14.31 -1.24 -6.52
CA PRO A 132 -13.84 -0.82 -7.83
C PRO A 132 -13.90 0.71 -7.98
N ASN A 133 -12.93 1.26 -8.71
CA ASN A 133 -12.96 2.69 -9.08
C ASN A 133 -13.73 2.83 -10.39
N CYS A 134 -15.01 2.73 -10.33
CA CYS A 134 -15.81 2.88 -11.54
C CYS A 134 -15.62 4.26 -12.18
N VAL A 135 -15.45 4.30 -13.47
CA VAL A 135 -15.45 5.54 -14.23
C VAL A 135 -16.91 5.89 -14.56
N ASP A 136 -17.43 6.96 -13.94
CA ASP A 136 -18.71 7.54 -14.33
C ASP A 136 -18.64 7.96 -15.80
N LEU A 137 -19.11 7.12 -16.70
CA LEU A 137 -19.42 7.52 -18.06
C LEU A 137 -20.80 8.19 -18.05
N ASP A 138 -20.82 9.47 -17.90
CA ASP A 138 -21.99 10.37 -17.91
C ASP A 138 -22.89 10.30 -19.15
N SER A 139 -22.89 9.21 -19.90
CA SER A 139 -23.61 9.16 -21.19
C SER A 139 -24.59 8.01 -21.39
N PHE A 140 -24.53 6.94 -20.61
CA PHE A 140 -25.55 5.88 -20.67
C PHE A 140 -25.70 5.28 -19.27
N GLY A 141 -26.74 5.78 -18.57
CA GLY A 141 -27.14 5.37 -17.25
C GLY A 141 -26.94 3.89 -16.99
N ASP A 142 -26.27 3.66 -15.93
CA ASP A 142 -26.06 2.43 -15.20
C ASP A 142 -24.57 2.10 -15.03
N GLN A 143 -24.13 2.29 -13.88
CA GLN A 143 -23.87 1.40 -12.78
C GLN A 143 -22.45 1.32 -12.34
N CYS A 144 -22.05 2.31 -11.61
CA CYS A 144 -21.27 2.00 -10.45
C CYS A 144 -22.20 1.90 -9.27
N SER A 145 -22.74 0.75 -9.09
CA SER A 145 -23.54 0.48 -7.91
C SER A 145 -22.62 0.39 -6.71
N SER A 146 -22.99 1.08 -5.61
CA SER A 146 -22.42 0.84 -4.28
C SER A 146 -22.52 -0.62 -3.82
N ASP A 147 -23.12 -1.47 -4.67
CA ASP A 147 -23.34 -2.89 -4.44
C ASP A 147 -22.10 -3.75 -4.71
N PHE A 148 -21.06 -3.20 -5.36
CA PHE A 148 -19.82 -3.92 -5.67
C PHE A 148 -18.73 -3.80 -4.60
N ILE A 149 -19.11 -3.65 -3.34
CA ILE A 149 -18.15 -3.65 -2.24
C ILE A 149 -17.98 -5.08 -1.74
N THR A 150 -16.78 -5.64 -1.91
CA THR A 150 -16.43 -6.92 -1.27
C THR A 150 -15.75 -6.64 0.06
N THR A 151 -16.25 -7.28 1.12
CA THR A 151 -15.67 -7.17 2.47
C THR A 151 -15.07 -8.51 2.88
N ILE A 152 -13.83 -8.48 3.34
CA ILE A 152 -13.09 -9.62 3.87
C ILE A 152 -12.91 -9.41 5.37
N THR A 153 -13.38 -10.35 6.18
CA THR A 153 -13.21 -10.37 7.64
C THR A 153 -12.38 -11.55 8.12
N GLU A 154 -12.13 -12.52 7.25
CA GLU A 154 -11.31 -13.69 7.55
C GLU A 154 -9.88 -13.48 7.06
N PRO A 155 -8.86 -13.59 7.96
CA PRO A 155 -7.46 -13.52 7.55
C PRO A 155 -7.07 -14.65 6.59
N GLY A 156 -6.13 -14.36 5.68
CA GLY A 156 -5.64 -15.32 4.71
C GLY A 156 -6.48 -15.43 3.44
N PHE A 157 -7.36 -14.45 3.19
CA PHE A 157 -8.14 -14.36 1.96
C PHE A 157 -7.69 -13.18 1.10
N SER A 158 -7.87 -13.32 -0.21
CA SER A 158 -7.62 -12.27 -1.21
C SER A 158 -8.82 -12.06 -2.10
N VAL A 159 -8.91 -10.85 -2.65
CA VAL A 159 -9.89 -10.43 -3.64
C VAL A 159 -9.15 -9.79 -4.82
N THR A 160 -9.56 -10.14 -6.03
CA THR A 160 -9.00 -9.59 -7.27
C THR A 160 -10.03 -8.72 -7.96
N VAL A 161 -9.57 -7.56 -8.48
CA VAL A 161 -10.32 -6.66 -9.36
C VAL A 161 -9.55 -6.55 -10.68
N GLU A 162 -10.13 -7.00 -11.79
CA GLU A 162 -9.44 -7.05 -13.08
C GLU A 162 -9.29 -5.67 -13.73
N SER A 163 -10.27 -4.81 -13.54
CA SER A 163 -10.28 -3.43 -14.05
C SER A 163 -11.21 -2.55 -13.22
N ALA A 164 -11.16 -1.24 -13.44
CA ALA A 164 -12.00 -0.27 -12.73
C ALA A 164 -13.51 -0.54 -12.87
N ASP A 165 -13.90 -1.14 -13.97
CA ASP A 165 -15.32 -1.44 -14.29
C ASP A 165 -15.71 -2.91 -14.00
N SER A 166 -14.81 -3.68 -13.37
CA SER A 166 -15.04 -5.10 -13.05
C SER A 166 -15.51 -5.27 -11.62
N GLU A 167 -16.46 -6.17 -11.41
CA GLU A 167 -16.80 -6.65 -10.07
C GLU A 167 -15.56 -7.28 -9.39
N PRO A 168 -15.35 -7.05 -8.09
CA PRO A 168 -14.35 -7.80 -7.34
C PRO A 168 -14.70 -9.29 -7.34
N SER A 169 -13.69 -10.15 -7.36
CA SER A 169 -13.90 -11.59 -7.18
C SER A 169 -14.52 -11.91 -5.80
N GLU A 170 -15.06 -13.09 -5.65
CA GLU A 170 -15.31 -13.63 -4.31
C GLU A 170 -13.98 -13.78 -3.56
N PRO A 171 -13.97 -13.67 -2.22
CA PRO A 171 -12.76 -13.90 -1.44
C PRO A 171 -12.26 -15.34 -1.60
N GLU A 172 -10.99 -15.50 -1.96
CA GLU A 172 -10.32 -16.79 -2.12
C GLU A 172 -9.19 -16.95 -1.10
N PRO A 173 -8.97 -18.15 -0.55
CA PRO A 173 -7.88 -18.38 0.38
C PRO A 173 -6.53 -18.27 -0.34
N VAL A 174 -5.59 -17.55 0.29
CA VAL A 174 -4.23 -17.38 -0.23
C VAL A 174 -3.37 -18.59 0.12
N THR A 175 -2.54 -19.05 -0.81
CA THR A 175 -1.61 -20.14 -0.54
C THR A 175 -0.38 -19.66 0.23
N GLU A 176 0.22 -20.53 1.05
CA GLU A 176 1.44 -20.22 1.80
C GLU A 176 2.58 -19.82 0.84
N GLU A 177 2.73 -20.52 -0.28
CA GLU A 177 3.73 -20.24 -1.32
C GLU A 177 3.59 -18.82 -1.90
N SER A 178 2.37 -18.36 -2.17
CA SER A 178 2.14 -17.01 -2.70
C SER A 178 2.42 -15.93 -1.63
N LEU A 179 2.16 -16.21 -0.36
CA LEU A 179 2.48 -15.28 0.74
C LEU A 179 3.99 -15.18 0.96
N GLU A 180 4.72 -16.31 0.92
CA GLU A 180 6.18 -16.32 1.04
C GLU A 180 6.82 -15.52 -0.10
N ALA A 181 6.40 -15.72 -1.35
CA ALA A 181 6.91 -14.99 -2.51
C ALA A 181 6.74 -13.46 -2.36
N VAL A 182 5.55 -13.02 -1.92
CA VAL A 182 5.28 -11.59 -1.70
C VAL A 182 6.07 -11.03 -0.51
N GLN A 183 6.29 -11.82 0.54
CA GLN A 183 7.10 -11.40 1.68
C GLN A 183 8.57 -11.22 1.29
N ASP A 184 9.14 -12.12 0.52
CA ASP A 184 10.51 -12.01 0.01
C ASP A 184 10.70 -10.75 -0.86
N GLU A 185 9.69 -10.38 -1.64
CA GLU A 185 9.71 -9.15 -2.41
C GLU A 185 9.65 -7.88 -1.52
N LEU A 186 9.06 -7.96 -0.35
CA LEU A 186 8.91 -6.83 0.57
C LEU A 186 10.05 -6.70 1.58
N GLU A 187 10.80 -7.78 1.87
CA GLU A 187 11.90 -7.74 2.82
C GLU A 187 13.10 -7.05 2.17
N ALA A 188 13.47 -5.87 2.70
CA ALA A 188 14.71 -5.22 2.32
C ALA A 188 15.88 -6.10 2.77
N SER A 189 16.75 -6.48 1.84
CA SER A 189 18.00 -7.14 2.19
C SER A 189 18.79 -6.22 3.13
N GLU A 190 19.09 -6.68 4.35
CA GLU A 190 20.07 -6.02 5.20
C GLU A 190 21.42 -6.17 4.50
N GLU A 191 21.89 -5.10 3.82
CA GLU A 191 23.31 -5.06 3.42
C GLU A 191 24.11 -5.01 4.72
N GLU A 192 24.87 -6.06 5.00
CA GLU A 192 25.92 -6.01 6.00
C GLU A 192 26.83 -4.80 5.73
N PRO A 193 27.13 -3.97 6.75
CA PRO A 193 28.05 -2.86 6.55
C PRO A 193 29.37 -3.43 6.05
N ALA A 194 29.83 -2.98 4.88
CA ALA A 194 31.13 -3.33 4.35
C ALA A 194 32.18 -3.06 5.42
N GLU A 195 32.87 -4.10 5.90
CA GLU A 195 34.03 -3.97 6.77
C GLU A 195 35.04 -3.10 6.03
N GLU A 196 35.29 -1.90 6.54
CA GLU A 196 36.42 -1.08 6.13
C GLU A 196 37.70 -1.87 6.49
N GLU A 197 38.30 -2.51 5.49
CA GLU A 197 39.66 -3.01 5.61
C GLU A 197 40.59 -1.82 5.91
N SER A 198 40.89 -1.64 7.18
CA SER A 198 41.96 -0.78 7.61
C SER A 198 43.28 -1.37 7.18
N SER A 199 43.77 -0.99 5.99
CA SER A 199 45.14 -1.25 5.60
C SER A 199 46.08 -0.29 6.33
N SER A 200 46.83 -0.86 7.23
CA SER A 200 48.01 -0.25 7.89
C SER A 200 49.13 0.00 6.92
#